data_f715cded87e16271bdef0e981f18371d
#
_entry.id   f715cded87e16271bdef0e981f18371d
#
_cell.length_a   1.000
_cell.length_b   1.000
_cell.length_c   1.000
_cell.angle_alpha   90.00
_cell.angle_beta   90.00
_cell.angle_gamma   90.00
#
_symmetry.space_group_name_H-M   'P 1'
#
loop_
_entity.id
_entity.type
_entity.pdbx_description
1 polymer ?
#
loop_
_entity_poly.entity_id
_entity_poly.type
_entity_poly.pdbx_seq_one_letter_code
_entity_poly.pdbx_strand_id
1 'polypeptide(L)'
;TATHLLHCALHQVVSPDAAQQGSFVSEDRLRFDFNSSAVSPDQLRLIEEKVNGWIEESLPVHCTERAYADVKGNAAIAQFFGDKYGDVVRVVQVGGCRDGLDGVSMEFCGGTHIANTKNIGLFKIKSEGAIASGVRRIEAMTGDAALEMIRQHVVAKSLEIAKAVEKIKEVNYELADMGLEQVLSLIH
;
A
#
# COMPACT_ATOMS: atom_id res chain seq x y z
N THR A 1 1.18 11.74 -1.33
CA THR A 1 2.53 11.20 -1.05
C THR A 1 2.48 9.68 -0.99
N ALA A 2 1.58 9.08 -0.20
CA ALA A 2 1.48 7.61 -0.09
C ALA A 2 1.23 6.91 -1.44
N THR A 3 0.50 7.53 -2.36
CA THR A 3 0.29 7.03 -3.74
C THR A 3 1.59 6.91 -4.52
N HIS A 4 2.52 7.87 -4.39
CA HIS A 4 3.83 7.83 -5.04
C HIS A 4 4.71 6.70 -4.47
N LEU A 5 4.71 6.51 -3.13
CA LEU A 5 5.41 5.38 -2.51
C LEU A 5 4.83 4.04 -2.95
N LEU A 6 3.49 3.93 -3.03
CA LEU A 6 2.81 2.74 -3.53
C LEU A 6 3.21 2.45 -5.00
N HIS A 7 3.22 3.47 -5.85
CA HIS A 7 3.63 3.34 -7.25
C HIS A 7 5.09 2.86 -7.38
N CYS A 8 6.00 3.47 -6.62
CA CYS A 8 7.39 3.04 -6.55
C CYS A 8 7.52 1.58 -6.06
N ALA A 9 6.77 1.19 -5.03
CA ALA A 9 6.78 -0.19 -4.54
C ALA A 9 6.24 -1.18 -5.58
N LEU A 10 5.19 -0.81 -6.34
CA LEU A 10 4.68 -1.61 -7.45
C LEU A 10 5.72 -1.83 -8.54
N HIS A 11 6.47 -0.79 -8.92
CA HIS A 11 7.58 -0.92 -9.88
C HIS A 11 8.65 -1.90 -9.42
N GLN A 12 8.96 -1.92 -8.12
CA GLN A 12 10.03 -2.76 -7.58
C GLN A 12 9.59 -4.21 -7.31
N VAL A 13 8.31 -4.44 -7.00
CA VAL A 13 7.81 -5.74 -6.53
C VAL A 13 7.02 -6.48 -7.61
N VAL A 14 6.29 -5.74 -8.44
CA VAL A 14 5.38 -6.35 -9.43
C VAL A 14 5.96 -6.27 -10.84
N SER A 15 6.15 -5.05 -11.34
CA SER A 15 6.72 -4.81 -12.68
C SER A 15 7.17 -3.35 -12.81
N PRO A 16 8.35 -3.09 -13.41
CA PRO A 16 8.77 -1.72 -13.75
C PRO A 16 7.82 -1.03 -14.74
N ASP A 17 6.98 -1.80 -15.44
CA ASP A 17 6.00 -1.28 -16.41
C ASP A 17 4.62 -1.01 -15.77
N ALA A 18 4.46 -1.21 -14.45
CA ALA A 18 3.22 -0.91 -13.75
C ALA A 18 2.95 0.60 -13.78
N ALA A 19 2.08 1.05 -14.68
CA ALA A 19 1.76 2.46 -14.88
C ALA A 19 0.41 2.81 -14.26
N GLN A 20 0.32 3.99 -13.65
CA GLN A 20 -0.93 4.51 -13.12
C GLN A 20 -1.97 4.68 -14.24
N GLN A 21 -3.16 4.14 -14.02
CA GLN A 21 -4.34 4.32 -14.87
C GLN A 21 -5.35 5.28 -14.24
N GLY A 22 -5.22 5.53 -12.94
CA GLY A 22 -6.02 6.46 -12.18
C GLY A 22 -5.68 6.40 -10.70
N SER A 23 -5.96 7.47 -9.98
CA SER A 23 -5.81 7.51 -8.53
C SER A 23 -6.87 8.40 -7.89
N PHE A 24 -7.14 8.14 -6.62
CA PHE A 24 -8.04 8.93 -5.80
C PHE A 24 -7.56 8.91 -4.36
N VAL A 25 -7.56 10.07 -3.72
CA VAL A 25 -7.19 10.21 -2.31
C VAL A 25 -8.28 10.99 -1.58
N SER A 26 -8.76 10.44 -0.47
CA SER A 26 -9.66 11.09 0.48
C SER A 26 -9.09 11.00 1.88
N GLU A 27 -9.83 11.52 2.85
CA GLU A 27 -9.49 11.44 4.27
C GLU A 27 -9.41 9.98 4.75
N ASP A 28 -10.32 9.11 4.27
CA ASP A 28 -10.47 7.74 4.76
C ASP A 28 -9.61 6.72 4.03
N ARG A 29 -9.29 6.97 2.75
CA ARG A 29 -8.63 5.98 1.89
C ARG A 29 -7.92 6.60 0.71
N LEU A 30 -6.98 5.85 0.16
CA LEU A 30 -6.46 6.05 -1.19
C LEU A 30 -6.87 4.88 -2.08
N ARG A 31 -6.99 5.15 -3.37
CA ARG A 31 -7.21 4.19 -4.44
C ARG A 31 -6.17 4.42 -5.53
N PHE A 32 -5.59 3.34 -6.02
CA PHE A 32 -4.61 3.38 -7.09
C PHE A 32 -4.93 2.30 -8.13
N ASP A 33 -5.20 2.73 -9.35
CA ASP A 33 -5.49 1.88 -10.49
C ASP A 33 -4.23 1.80 -11.36
N PHE A 34 -3.84 0.60 -11.77
CA PHE A 34 -2.61 0.38 -12.54
C PHE A 34 -2.74 -0.81 -13.48
N ASN A 35 -1.97 -0.80 -14.57
CA ASN A 35 -1.90 -1.93 -15.47
C ASN A 35 -0.99 -3.02 -14.86
N SER A 36 -1.53 -4.22 -14.74
CA SER A 36 -0.78 -5.39 -14.26
C SER A 36 -1.55 -6.69 -14.48
N SER A 37 -0.84 -7.81 -14.41
CA SER A 37 -1.41 -9.12 -14.08
C SER A 37 -1.84 -9.19 -12.61
N ALA A 38 -2.37 -10.31 -12.17
CA ALA A 38 -2.75 -10.50 -10.76
C ALA A 38 -1.55 -10.35 -9.82
N VAL A 39 -1.74 -9.62 -8.73
CA VAL A 39 -0.72 -9.43 -7.69
C VAL A 39 -0.92 -10.51 -6.62
N SER A 40 0.14 -11.22 -6.26
CA SER A 40 0.06 -12.28 -5.25
C SER A 40 -0.02 -11.71 -3.83
N PRO A 41 -0.55 -12.49 -2.86
CA PRO A 41 -0.55 -12.08 -1.45
C PRO A 41 0.85 -11.73 -0.91
N ASP A 42 1.89 -12.47 -1.33
CA ASP A 42 3.27 -12.18 -0.93
C ASP A 42 3.78 -10.87 -1.53
N GLN A 43 3.43 -10.57 -2.78
CA GLN A 43 3.75 -9.27 -3.37
C GLN A 43 3.05 -8.12 -2.65
N LEU A 44 1.76 -8.28 -2.28
CA LEU A 44 1.03 -7.27 -1.50
C LEU A 44 1.70 -7.01 -0.14
N ARG A 45 2.15 -8.07 0.54
CA ARG A 45 2.89 -7.95 1.80
C ARG A 45 4.21 -7.20 1.61
N LEU A 46 4.98 -7.53 0.58
CA LEU A 46 6.24 -6.85 0.26
C LEU A 46 6.04 -5.37 -0.11
N ILE A 47 4.95 -5.04 -0.81
CA ILE A 47 4.57 -3.65 -1.11
C ILE A 47 4.31 -2.88 0.19
N GLU A 48 3.50 -3.44 1.11
CA GLU A 48 3.25 -2.82 2.41
C GLU A 48 4.54 -2.62 3.21
N GLU A 49 5.39 -3.63 3.27
CA GLU A 49 6.68 -3.57 3.97
C GLU A 49 7.58 -2.47 3.42
N LYS A 50 7.70 -2.36 2.09
CA LYS A 50 8.50 -1.30 1.45
C LYS A 50 7.96 0.09 1.74
N VAL A 51 6.64 0.30 1.57
CA VAL A 51 6.03 1.61 1.82
C VAL A 51 6.20 2.02 3.28
N ASN A 52 5.95 1.10 4.23
CA ASN A 52 6.14 1.37 5.64
C ASN A 52 7.62 1.58 6.00
N GLY A 53 8.56 0.86 5.38
CA GLY A 53 9.98 1.11 5.54
C GLY A 53 10.36 2.55 5.18
N TRP A 54 9.93 3.07 4.04
CA TRP A 54 10.18 4.48 3.65
C TRP A 54 9.45 5.50 4.56
N ILE A 55 8.33 5.11 5.17
CA ILE A 55 7.66 5.93 6.19
C ILE A 55 8.51 6.00 7.47
N GLU A 56 9.04 4.87 7.92
CA GLU A 56 9.91 4.77 9.11
C GLU A 56 11.24 5.50 8.93
N GLU A 57 11.82 5.45 7.73
CA GLU A 57 13.02 6.21 7.36
C GLU A 57 12.81 7.74 7.47
N SER A 58 11.58 8.21 7.59
CA SER A 58 11.29 9.64 7.77
C SER A 58 11.85 10.52 6.66
N LEU A 59 11.64 10.11 5.40
CA LEU A 59 12.21 10.75 4.22
C LEU A 59 11.60 12.13 3.98
N PRO A 60 12.39 13.14 3.60
CA PRO A 60 11.87 14.45 3.20
C PRO A 60 11.12 14.34 1.87
N VAL A 61 10.10 15.19 1.69
CA VAL A 61 9.36 15.29 0.43
C VAL A 61 9.62 16.69 -0.15
N HIS A 62 10.23 16.72 -1.32
CA HIS A 62 10.58 17.93 -2.02
C HIS A 62 9.65 18.15 -3.23
N CYS A 63 9.13 19.37 -3.34
CA CYS A 63 8.39 19.82 -4.51
C CYS A 63 9.21 20.93 -5.16
N THR A 64 9.69 20.71 -6.39
CA THR A 64 10.51 21.67 -7.12
C THR A 64 9.94 21.92 -8.51
N GLU A 65 9.99 23.16 -8.96
CA GLU A 65 9.70 23.50 -10.36
C GLU A 65 10.97 23.35 -11.19
N ARG A 66 10.84 22.75 -12.37
CA ARG A 66 11.95 22.50 -13.29
C ARG A 66 11.54 22.88 -14.71
N ALA A 67 12.47 23.36 -15.50
CA ALA A 67 12.21 23.44 -16.92
C ALA A 67 11.98 22.03 -17.49
N TYR A 68 10.89 21.86 -18.22
CA TYR A 68 10.55 20.53 -18.78
C TYR A 68 11.67 19.97 -19.66
N ALA A 69 12.35 20.83 -20.40
CA ALA A 69 13.49 20.45 -21.24
C ALA A 69 14.61 19.75 -20.46
N ASP A 70 14.84 20.13 -19.18
CA ASP A 70 15.92 19.60 -18.35
C ASP A 70 15.60 18.21 -17.77
N VAL A 71 14.31 17.87 -17.65
CA VAL A 71 13.84 16.64 -16.98
C VAL A 71 13.10 15.70 -17.93
N LYS A 72 12.83 16.14 -19.15
CA LYS A 72 12.18 15.34 -20.19
C LYS A 72 13.00 14.09 -20.50
N GLY A 73 12.33 12.93 -20.46
CA GLY A 73 12.96 11.64 -20.76
C GLY A 73 13.90 11.11 -19.69
N ASN A 74 13.99 11.76 -18.53
CA ASN A 74 14.68 11.17 -17.37
C ASN A 74 13.88 9.95 -16.88
N ALA A 75 14.44 8.75 -17.09
CA ALA A 75 13.79 7.47 -16.74
C ALA A 75 13.55 7.29 -15.23
N ALA A 76 14.23 8.07 -14.38
CA ALA A 76 14.04 8.04 -12.95
C ALA A 76 12.80 8.82 -12.49
N ILE A 77 12.21 9.65 -13.36
CA ILE A 77 11.02 10.45 -13.06
C ILE A 77 9.82 9.83 -13.75
N ALA A 78 8.83 9.40 -12.96
CA ALA A 78 7.58 8.90 -13.52
C ALA A 78 6.82 10.04 -14.22
N GLN A 79 6.52 9.81 -15.50
CA GLN A 79 5.80 10.73 -16.38
C GLN A 79 4.57 10.00 -16.92
N PHE A 80 3.43 10.66 -16.92
CA PHE A 80 2.19 10.04 -17.39
C PHE A 80 2.07 10.22 -18.92
N PHE A 81 1.87 9.12 -19.62
CA PHE A 81 1.72 9.14 -21.07
C PHE A 81 0.41 9.85 -21.47
N GLY A 82 0.52 10.76 -22.45
CA GLY A 82 -0.63 11.51 -22.98
C GLY A 82 -0.86 12.87 -22.32
N ASP A 83 -0.18 13.18 -21.24
CA ASP A 83 -0.24 14.51 -20.64
C ASP A 83 0.55 15.53 -21.49
N LYS A 84 -0.03 16.70 -21.65
CA LYS A 84 0.65 17.84 -22.28
C LYS A 84 1.28 18.66 -21.17
N TYR A 85 2.59 18.57 -21.07
CA TYR A 85 3.36 19.37 -20.12
C TYR A 85 3.70 20.74 -20.71
N GLY A 86 3.63 21.79 -19.87
CA GLY A 86 4.12 23.13 -20.23
C GLY A 86 5.65 23.21 -20.19
N ASP A 87 6.18 24.41 -20.38
CA ASP A 87 7.62 24.68 -20.33
C ASP A 87 8.23 24.43 -18.94
N VAL A 88 7.41 24.51 -17.89
CA VAL A 88 7.78 24.26 -16.50
C VAL A 88 6.90 23.15 -15.94
N VAL A 89 7.51 22.19 -15.26
CA VAL A 89 6.86 21.07 -14.59
C VAL A 89 7.23 21.02 -13.11
N ARG A 90 6.29 20.55 -12.31
CA ARG A 90 6.53 20.32 -10.89
C ARG A 90 6.93 18.88 -10.67
N VAL A 91 8.17 18.68 -10.17
CA VAL A 91 8.69 17.39 -9.76
C VAL A 91 8.48 17.24 -8.26
N VAL A 92 7.81 16.16 -7.87
CA VAL A 92 7.69 15.73 -6.48
C VAL A 92 8.65 14.58 -6.25
N GLN A 93 9.59 14.78 -5.35
CA GLN A 93 10.62 13.81 -4.99
C GLN A 93 10.47 13.40 -3.53
N VAL A 94 10.50 12.11 -3.25
CA VAL A 94 10.54 11.54 -1.90
C VAL A 94 11.96 11.05 -1.61
N GLY A 95 12.56 11.54 -0.54
CA GLY A 95 13.97 11.26 -0.21
C GLY A 95 14.96 12.03 -1.08
N GLY A 96 16.23 11.74 -0.89
CA GLY A 96 17.33 12.39 -1.63
C GLY A 96 17.53 13.87 -1.29
N CYS A 97 18.38 14.53 -2.06
CA CYS A 97 18.65 15.95 -1.94
C CYS A 97 17.62 16.77 -2.72
N ARG A 98 17.19 17.92 -2.18
CA ARG A 98 16.14 18.77 -2.78
C ARG A 98 16.33 19.01 -4.29
N ASP A 99 17.56 19.22 -4.73
CA ASP A 99 17.88 19.55 -6.11
C ASP A 99 18.57 18.41 -6.88
N GLY A 100 18.71 17.23 -6.22
CA GLY A 100 19.53 16.13 -6.71
C GLY A 100 18.88 15.21 -7.73
N LEU A 101 17.57 15.13 -7.80
CA LEU A 101 16.83 14.10 -8.57
C LEU A 101 17.31 12.66 -8.24
N ASP A 102 17.51 12.40 -6.95
CA ASP A 102 18.10 11.18 -6.38
C ASP A 102 17.18 10.53 -5.33
N GLY A 103 15.90 10.88 -5.33
CA GLY A 103 14.89 10.33 -4.43
C GLY A 103 14.49 8.89 -4.75
N VAL A 104 13.91 8.21 -3.77
CA VAL A 104 13.35 6.85 -3.93
C VAL A 104 12.13 6.83 -4.86
N SER A 105 11.39 7.94 -4.92
CA SER A 105 10.29 8.17 -5.85
C SER A 105 10.37 9.59 -6.39
N MET A 106 10.19 9.75 -7.68
CA MET A 106 10.14 11.03 -8.37
C MET A 106 9.06 10.99 -9.42
N GLU A 107 8.15 11.97 -9.41
CA GLU A 107 7.00 12.02 -10.33
C GLU A 107 6.66 13.46 -10.72
N PHE A 108 6.17 13.66 -11.92
CA PHE A 108 5.48 14.90 -12.27
C PHE A 108 4.11 14.92 -11.61
N CYS A 109 3.92 15.82 -10.64
CA CYS A 109 2.69 15.85 -9.87
C CYS A 109 2.30 17.26 -9.45
N GLY A 110 1.07 17.67 -9.78
CA GLY A 110 0.46 18.92 -9.36
C GLY A 110 -0.24 18.86 -8.00
N GLY A 111 -0.38 17.67 -7.40
CA GLY A 111 -1.11 17.44 -6.16
C GLY A 111 -0.43 18.01 -4.91
N THR A 112 -1.16 17.99 -3.79
CA THR A 112 -0.63 18.37 -2.48
C THR A 112 0.15 17.23 -1.84
N HIS A 113 1.23 17.56 -1.14
CA HIS A 113 2.10 16.60 -0.48
C HIS A 113 2.45 17.04 0.94
N ILE A 114 2.67 16.05 1.80
CA ILE A 114 3.25 16.25 3.13
C ILE A 114 4.75 16.52 3.02
N ALA A 115 5.34 17.17 4.01
CA ALA A 115 6.77 17.51 4.00
C ALA A 115 7.70 16.34 4.34
N ASN A 116 7.19 15.29 4.98
CA ASN A 116 7.97 14.14 5.44
C ASN A 116 7.13 12.88 5.45
N THR A 117 7.69 11.75 5.00
CA THR A 117 6.98 10.47 4.92
C THR A 117 6.44 9.97 6.25
N LYS A 118 7.12 10.26 7.36
CA LYS A 118 6.66 9.91 8.72
C LYS A 118 5.24 10.42 9.01
N ASN A 119 4.83 11.54 8.41
CA ASN A 119 3.51 12.11 8.60
C ASN A 119 2.38 11.30 7.91
N ILE A 120 2.70 10.29 7.12
CA ILE A 120 1.72 9.32 6.59
C ILE A 120 1.19 8.44 7.72
N GLY A 121 2.01 8.17 8.73
CA GLY A 121 1.73 7.16 9.74
C GLY A 121 1.83 5.73 9.16
N LEU A 122 0.94 4.85 9.56
CA LEU A 122 0.92 3.48 9.05
C LEU A 122 0.25 3.44 7.66
N PHE A 123 0.82 2.66 6.73
CA PHE A 123 0.20 2.33 5.45
C PHE A 123 -0.31 0.88 5.49
N LYS A 124 -1.57 0.64 5.09
CA LYS A 124 -2.16 -0.70 5.04
C LYS A 124 -3.01 -0.89 3.80
N ILE A 125 -2.74 -1.94 3.02
CA ILE A 125 -3.58 -2.34 1.89
C ILE A 125 -4.86 -2.96 2.44
N LYS A 126 -6.01 -2.46 1.99
CA LYS A 126 -7.34 -2.97 2.33
C LYS A 126 -7.77 -4.07 1.37
N SER A 127 -7.58 -3.83 0.08
CA SER A 127 -7.98 -4.76 -0.97
C SER A 127 -7.17 -4.55 -2.23
N GLU A 128 -7.10 -5.60 -3.04
CA GLU A 128 -6.55 -5.60 -4.39
C GLU A 128 -7.47 -6.43 -5.27
N GLY A 129 -7.70 -5.99 -6.52
CA GLY A 129 -8.54 -6.73 -7.44
C GLY A 129 -8.54 -6.18 -8.87
N ALA A 130 -9.03 -6.98 -9.81
CA ALA A 130 -9.24 -6.56 -11.19
C ALA A 130 -10.45 -5.62 -11.30
N ILE A 131 -10.33 -4.55 -12.08
CA ILE A 131 -11.44 -3.64 -12.40
C ILE A 131 -11.77 -3.62 -13.88
N ALA A 132 -10.81 -4.00 -14.72
CA ALA A 132 -10.96 -4.19 -16.16
C ALA A 132 -9.91 -5.19 -16.65
N SER A 133 -9.97 -5.56 -17.92
CA SER A 133 -8.92 -6.41 -18.54
C SER A 133 -7.56 -5.71 -18.46
N GLY A 134 -6.59 -6.34 -17.80
CA GLY A 134 -5.24 -5.80 -17.61
C GLY A 134 -5.14 -4.61 -16.64
N VAL A 135 -6.22 -4.22 -15.96
CA VAL A 135 -6.21 -3.11 -15.00
C VAL A 135 -6.59 -3.61 -13.61
N ARG A 136 -5.74 -3.33 -12.64
CA ARG A 136 -5.87 -3.68 -11.23
C ARG A 136 -6.09 -2.44 -10.39
N ARG A 137 -6.73 -2.63 -9.25
CA ARG A 137 -6.98 -1.58 -8.25
C ARG A 137 -6.48 -2.02 -6.90
N ILE A 138 -5.68 -1.18 -6.25
CA ILE A 138 -5.39 -1.26 -4.82
C ILE A 138 -6.17 -0.17 -4.10
N GLU A 139 -6.89 -0.56 -3.04
CA GLU A 139 -7.38 0.36 -2.02
C GLU A 139 -6.51 0.22 -0.78
N ALA A 140 -6.05 1.34 -0.22
CA ALA A 140 -5.24 1.35 0.99
C ALA A 140 -5.68 2.48 1.94
N MET A 141 -5.31 2.35 3.19
CA MET A 141 -5.54 3.32 4.25
C MET A 141 -4.22 3.77 4.86
N THR A 142 -4.21 4.96 5.44
CA THR A 142 -3.02 5.50 6.11
C THR A 142 -3.39 6.02 7.50
N GLY A 143 -2.37 6.18 8.38
CA GLY A 143 -2.52 6.77 9.69
C GLY A 143 -3.56 6.07 10.56
N ASP A 144 -4.43 6.85 11.20
CA ASP A 144 -5.44 6.34 12.15
C ASP A 144 -6.46 5.42 11.48
N ALA A 145 -6.84 5.67 10.22
CA ALA A 145 -7.74 4.79 9.48
C ALA A 145 -7.13 3.39 9.27
N ALA A 146 -5.84 3.30 9.00
CA ALA A 146 -5.13 2.03 8.90
C ALA A 146 -5.06 1.29 10.24
N LEU A 147 -4.79 2.01 11.33
CA LEU A 147 -4.76 1.45 12.68
C LEU A 147 -6.13 0.92 13.09
N GLU A 148 -7.18 1.67 12.82
CA GLU A 148 -8.56 1.25 13.15
C GLU A 148 -8.97 -0.01 12.35
N MET A 149 -8.63 -0.07 11.06
CA MET A 149 -8.88 -1.26 10.25
C MET A 149 -8.17 -2.51 10.83
N ILE A 150 -6.93 -2.38 11.30
CA ILE A 150 -6.19 -3.48 11.92
C ILE A 150 -6.87 -3.89 13.24
N ARG A 151 -7.25 -2.92 14.09
CA ARG A 151 -7.97 -3.22 15.35
C ARG A 151 -9.24 -4.01 15.10
N GLN A 152 -10.05 -3.57 14.15
CA GLN A 152 -11.29 -4.27 13.77
C GLN A 152 -11.02 -5.69 13.28
N HIS A 153 -9.97 -5.88 12.47
CA HIS A 153 -9.59 -7.20 11.99
C HIS A 153 -9.14 -8.12 13.13
N VAL A 154 -8.33 -7.62 14.06
CA VAL A 154 -7.85 -8.37 15.24
C VAL A 154 -9.03 -8.77 16.12
N VAL A 155 -9.97 -7.85 16.40
CA VAL A 155 -11.18 -8.15 17.20
C VAL A 155 -12.03 -9.21 16.52
N ALA A 156 -12.27 -9.08 15.20
CA ALA A 156 -13.04 -10.07 14.45
C ALA A 156 -12.39 -11.46 14.49
N LYS A 157 -11.08 -11.55 14.30
CA LYS A 157 -10.34 -12.82 14.36
C LYS A 157 -10.33 -13.43 15.77
N SER A 158 -10.19 -12.61 16.80
CA SER A 158 -10.27 -13.07 18.19
C SER A 158 -11.63 -13.68 18.50
N LEU A 159 -12.72 -13.08 17.99
CA LEU A 159 -14.06 -13.62 18.16
C LEU A 159 -14.27 -14.94 17.40
N GLU A 160 -13.74 -15.07 16.19
CA GLU A 160 -13.77 -16.32 15.43
C GLU A 160 -13.05 -17.44 16.16
N ILE A 161 -11.86 -17.16 16.73
CA ILE A 161 -11.08 -18.11 17.53
C ILE A 161 -11.86 -18.53 18.77
N ALA A 162 -12.44 -17.58 19.51
CA ALA A 162 -13.25 -17.89 20.69
C ALA A 162 -14.41 -18.83 20.37
N LYS A 163 -15.14 -18.57 19.28
CA LYS A 163 -16.23 -19.45 18.82
C LYS A 163 -15.73 -20.85 18.45
N ALA A 164 -14.57 -20.96 17.79
CA ALA A 164 -13.99 -22.25 17.45
C ALA A 164 -13.59 -23.04 18.71
N VAL A 165 -13.02 -22.38 19.72
CA VAL A 165 -12.67 -22.99 21.00
C VAL A 165 -13.91 -23.53 21.72
N GLU A 166 -15.00 -22.75 21.79
CA GLU A 166 -16.25 -23.23 22.40
C GLU A 166 -16.83 -24.44 21.66
N LYS A 167 -16.78 -24.42 20.32
CA LYS A 167 -17.22 -25.57 19.53
C LYS A 167 -16.39 -26.84 19.81
N ILE A 168 -15.11 -26.71 19.99
CA ILE A 168 -14.19 -27.81 20.35
C ILE A 168 -14.56 -28.36 21.74
N LYS A 169 -14.84 -27.48 22.69
CA LYS A 169 -15.28 -27.92 24.05
C LYS A 169 -16.59 -28.70 23.99
N GLU A 170 -17.58 -28.20 23.25
CA GLU A 170 -18.88 -28.93 23.06
C GLU A 170 -18.63 -30.34 22.52
N VAL A 171 -17.86 -30.48 21.45
CA VAL A 171 -17.51 -31.78 20.83
C VAL A 171 -16.79 -32.70 21.84
N ASN A 172 -15.85 -32.18 22.63
CA ASN A 172 -15.15 -32.95 23.64
C ASN A 172 -16.09 -33.45 24.75
N TYR A 173 -17.06 -32.66 25.14
CA TYR A 173 -18.11 -33.12 26.09
C TYR A 173 -18.94 -34.27 25.50
N GLU A 174 -19.39 -34.15 24.27
CA GLU A 174 -20.13 -35.19 23.58
C GLU A 174 -19.31 -36.50 23.45
N LEU A 175 -18.02 -36.42 23.09
CA LEU A 175 -17.14 -37.57 22.99
C LEU A 175 -16.90 -38.26 24.36
N ALA A 176 -16.72 -37.46 25.40
CA ALA A 176 -16.57 -37.98 26.77
C ALA A 176 -17.82 -38.73 27.25
N ASP A 177 -19.02 -38.21 26.94
CA ASP A 177 -20.30 -38.87 27.27
C ASP A 177 -20.49 -40.17 26.49
N MET A 178 -19.91 -40.29 25.31
CA MET A 178 -19.87 -41.50 24.48
C MET A 178 -18.76 -42.51 24.90
N GLY A 179 -17.92 -42.19 25.89
CA GLY A 179 -16.79 -43.00 26.32
C GLY A 179 -15.63 -43.06 25.28
N LEU A 180 -15.55 -42.08 24.38
CA LEU A 180 -14.50 -41.95 23.36
C LEU A 180 -13.42 -41.00 23.82
N GLU A 181 -12.17 -41.18 23.28
CA GLU A 181 -11.09 -40.26 23.58
C GLU A 181 -11.35 -38.84 23.04
N GLN A 182 -10.97 -37.83 23.82
CA GLN A 182 -11.12 -36.44 23.45
C GLN A 182 -10.21 -36.07 22.26
N VAL A 183 -10.73 -35.35 21.28
CA VAL A 183 -10.05 -35.00 20.05
C VAL A 183 -8.86 -34.06 20.26
N LEU A 184 -8.77 -33.35 21.40
CA LEU A 184 -7.68 -32.42 21.71
C LEU A 184 -7.35 -32.35 23.21
N SER A 185 -6.28 -33.03 23.62
CA SER A 185 -5.54 -32.70 24.85
C SER A 185 -4.54 -31.54 24.66
N LEU A 186 -4.66 -30.74 23.62
CA LEU A 186 -3.62 -29.84 23.09
C LEU A 186 -3.87 -28.34 23.26
N ILE A 187 -4.90 -27.93 24.04
CA ILE A 187 -5.09 -26.53 24.40
C ILE A 187 -4.78 -26.37 25.90
N HIS A 188 -3.51 -26.33 26.23
CA HIS A 188 -2.99 -25.78 27.47
C HIS A 188 -2.22 -24.53 27.19
#